data_37c653cb518011d6ef59eae94b35a5e5
#
_entry.id   37c653cb518011d6ef59eae94b35a5e5
#
_cell.length_a   1.000
_cell.length_b   1.000
_cell.length_c   1.000
_cell.angle_alpha   90.00
_cell.angle_beta   90.00
_cell.angle_gamma   90.00
#
_symmetry.space_group_name_H-M   'P 1'
#
loop_
_entity.id
_entity.type
_entity.pdbx_description
1 polymer ?
#
loop_
_entity_poly.entity_id
_entity_poly.type
_entity_poly.pdbx_seq_one_letter_code
_entity_poly.pdbx_strand_id
1 'polypeptide(L)'
;MHDLAGRSIFGIIPKFYARRGYVSEMTSSSTLPFPAGAAGATPTPEQIRRAPKVLLHDHLDGGVRPGTVVDLARASGYDGLPETDPDKLGTWFREAADSGSLERYLETFSHTVGVMQTREALTRVAAECAEDLAADGVVYAEVRYAPELHVEGGLCLDEVVEAVNEGFREGERRAREAGGRIRVGALLTAMRHAARSQEIAELAIRYRDRGVVGFDIAGAEAGFPPTRHLDAFEYLQRENFHFTIHAGEAFGLPSIWQALQWCGADRLGHGVRIIDDIQVADDGTVSLGRLANYVRDKRIPLEMCPTSNLQTGAAASYAEHPIGLLRRLHFRVTVNTDNRLMSGTTMSREFSELVAAFGYTLDDMQWFTVNAMKSAFIPFDERLAMINDVIKPGYSELKAEWLFRQTAAATTVASDSPPEEG
;
A
#
# COMPACT_ATOMS: atom_id res chain seq x y z
N MET A 1 29.94 29.61 -16.63
CA MET A 1 30.33 31.07 -16.56
C MET A 1 30.46 31.38 -15.08
N HIS A 2 31.66 31.70 -14.62
CA HIS A 2 31.91 32.15 -13.26
C HIS A 2 31.48 33.61 -13.12
N ASP A 3 30.86 33.95 -11.98
CA ASP A 3 30.66 35.35 -11.66
C ASP A 3 31.99 35.98 -11.17
N LEU A 4 32.07 37.29 -11.20
CA LEU A 4 33.30 38.06 -10.93
C LEU A 4 33.73 38.02 -9.45
N ALA A 5 33.22 37.11 -8.60
CA ALA A 5 33.54 37.01 -7.18
C ALA A 5 34.00 35.64 -6.71
N GLY A 6 34.07 34.62 -7.60
CA GLY A 6 34.69 33.33 -7.27
C GLY A 6 34.00 32.52 -6.14
N ARG A 7 32.69 32.69 -5.92
CA ARG A 7 31.97 31.96 -4.86
C ARG A 7 31.06 30.89 -5.47
N SER A 8 31.33 29.65 -5.08
CA SER A 8 30.52 28.48 -5.40
C SER A 8 29.11 28.64 -4.79
N ILE A 9 28.06 28.50 -5.65
CA ILE A 9 26.64 28.53 -5.24
C ILE A 9 26.16 27.17 -4.64
N PHE A 10 27.06 26.29 -4.25
CA PHE A 10 26.73 25.04 -3.53
C PHE A 10 27.03 25.18 -2.05
N GLY A 11 26.20 25.90 -1.31
CA GLY A 11 26.47 26.06 0.13
C GLY A 11 25.41 26.80 0.93
N ILE A 12 24.12 26.46 0.78
CA ILE A 12 23.13 26.83 1.79
C ILE A 12 22.23 25.60 2.05
N ILE A 13 22.81 24.56 2.67
CA ILE A 13 22.06 23.69 3.55
C ILE A 13 22.08 24.42 4.89
N PRO A 14 20.94 24.78 5.49
CA PRO A 14 20.95 25.38 6.82
C PRO A 14 21.56 24.37 7.80
N LYS A 15 22.69 24.69 8.39
CA LYS A 15 23.28 23.97 9.54
C LYS A 15 22.38 24.15 10.77
N PHE A 16 21.16 23.59 10.75
CA PHE A 16 20.25 23.64 11.89
C PHE A 16 20.30 22.39 12.77
N TYR A 17 21.17 21.42 12.48
CA TYR A 17 21.27 20.18 13.27
C TYR A 17 22.56 20.02 14.08
N ALA A 18 23.29 21.10 14.34
CA ALA A 18 24.46 21.06 15.24
C ALA A 18 24.37 22.15 16.33
N ARG A 19 23.37 22.11 17.19
CA ARG A 19 23.46 22.62 18.58
C ARG A 19 22.99 21.53 19.53
N ARG A 20 23.95 20.80 20.10
CA ARG A 20 23.80 20.15 21.39
C ARG A 20 23.39 21.23 22.42
N GLY A 21 22.24 21.02 23.06
CA GLY A 21 21.88 21.81 24.23
C GLY A 21 20.46 22.36 24.21
N TYR A 22 19.44 21.49 24.01
CA TYR A 22 18.09 21.65 24.58
C TYR A 22 17.39 20.30 24.49
N VAL A 23 17.94 19.30 25.17
CA VAL A 23 17.25 18.07 25.52
C VAL A 23 17.01 18.18 27.03
N SER A 24 15.99 18.88 27.41
CA SER A 24 15.45 18.86 28.76
C SER A 24 14.00 18.39 28.65
N GLU A 25 13.79 17.15 29.08
CA GLU A 25 12.62 16.66 29.80
C GLU A 25 11.23 16.89 29.12
N MET A 26 10.96 16.17 28.04
CA MET A 26 9.60 15.69 27.73
C MET A 26 9.70 14.35 26.99
N THR A 27 10.33 13.36 27.57
CA THR A 27 10.17 11.97 27.20
C THR A 27 8.97 11.43 27.97
N SER A 28 7.81 11.35 27.35
CA SER A 28 6.75 10.50 27.87
C SER A 28 7.17 9.04 27.60
N SER A 29 7.90 8.44 28.53
CA SER A 29 8.15 7.00 28.50
C SER A 29 6.86 6.30 28.87
N SER A 30 6.15 5.77 27.89
CA SER A 30 5.04 4.85 28.14
C SER A 30 5.61 3.43 28.16
N THR A 31 5.82 2.90 29.36
CA THR A 31 5.98 1.45 29.55
C THR A 31 4.63 0.81 29.21
N LEU A 32 4.50 0.32 27.99
CA LEU A 32 3.38 -0.54 27.63
C LEU A 32 3.80 -1.98 27.93
N PRO A 33 3.19 -2.65 28.94
CA PRO A 33 3.37 -4.09 29.06
C PRO A 33 2.89 -4.74 27.75
N PHE A 34 3.69 -5.65 27.20
CA PHE A 34 3.26 -6.50 26.10
C PHE A 34 2.00 -7.26 26.55
N PRO A 35 0.81 -7.00 26.03
CA PRO A 35 -0.24 -7.95 26.20
C PRO A 35 0.26 -9.21 25.48
N ALA A 36 0.41 -10.32 26.23
CA ALA A 36 0.45 -11.64 25.63
C ALA A 36 -0.72 -11.69 24.64
N GLY A 37 -0.46 -12.05 23.37
CA GLY A 37 -1.46 -12.01 22.32
C GLY A 37 -2.77 -12.54 22.86
N ALA A 38 -3.87 -11.81 22.64
CA ALA A 38 -5.17 -12.28 23.03
C ALA A 38 -5.28 -13.73 22.55
N ALA A 39 -5.78 -14.62 23.39
CA ALA A 39 -5.94 -16.05 23.08
C ALA A 39 -7.02 -16.26 22.00
N GLY A 40 -6.78 -15.69 20.81
CA GLY A 40 -7.53 -15.89 19.59
C GLY A 40 -6.81 -16.93 18.76
N ALA A 41 -7.55 -17.83 18.13
CA ALA A 41 -6.93 -18.82 17.27
C ALA A 41 -6.33 -18.17 16.03
N THR A 42 -5.24 -18.75 15.57
CA THR A 42 -4.63 -18.44 14.27
C THR A 42 -5.66 -18.66 13.16
N PRO A 43 -5.97 -17.65 12.34
CA PRO A 43 -6.92 -17.82 11.24
C PRO A 43 -6.39 -18.79 10.20
N THR A 44 -7.27 -19.64 9.66
CA THR A 44 -6.91 -20.53 8.55
C THR A 44 -6.71 -19.77 7.25
N PRO A 45 -5.96 -20.32 6.27
CA PRO A 45 -5.81 -19.67 4.95
C PRO A 45 -7.15 -19.34 4.28
N GLU A 46 -8.16 -20.21 4.43
CA GLU A 46 -9.50 -19.97 3.89
C GLU A 46 -10.21 -18.82 4.61
N GLN A 47 -10.08 -18.70 5.93
CA GLN A 47 -10.61 -17.57 6.68
C GLN A 47 -9.92 -16.25 6.27
N ILE A 48 -8.59 -16.28 6.06
CA ILE A 48 -7.84 -15.12 5.58
C ILE A 48 -8.34 -14.70 4.18
N ARG A 49 -8.54 -15.68 3.28
CA ARG A 49 -9.04 -15.43 1.92
C ARG A 49 -10.45 -14.81 1.93
N ARG A 50 -11.36 -15.34 2.77
CA ARG A 50 -12.75 -14.87 2.88
C ARG A 50 -12.91 -13.58 3.67
N ALA A 51 -11.95 -13.23 4.53
CA ALA A 51 -12.03 -12.03 5.35
C ALA A 51 -12.13 -10.78 4.46
N PRO A 52 -13.07 -9.86 4.74
CA PRO A 52 -13.13 -8.58 4.05
C PRO A 52 -11.81 -7.82 4.20
N LYS A 53 -11.25 -7.33 3.10
CA LYS A 53 -10.00 -6.57 3.09
C LYS A 53 -10.19 -5.22 2.41
N VAL A 54 -9.37 -4.25 2.79
CA VAL A 54 -9.31 -2.92 2.18
C VAL A 54 -7.87 -2.65 1.79
N LEU A 55 -7.66 -2.31 0.53
CA LEU A 55 -6.37 -2.09 -0.09
C LEU A 55 -6.25 -0.63 -0.50
N LEU A 56 -5.21 0.08 -0.04
CA LEU A 56 -5.01 1.50 -0.31
C LEU A 56 -3.73 1.79 -1.11
N HIS A 57 -2.90 0.76 -1.35
CA HIS A 57 -1.63 0.89 -2.05
C HIS A 57 -1.40 -0.32 -2.95
N ASP A 58 -1.85 -0.22 -4.19
CA ASP A 58 -1.66 -1.21 -5.26
C ASP A 58 -1.45 -0.47 -6.58
N HIS A 59 -0.41 -0.82 -7.33
CA HIS A 59 -0.12 -0.25 -8.64
C HIS A 59 -0.76 -1.11 -9.74
N LEU A 60 -1.50 -0.48 -10.63
CA LEU A 60 -2.19 -1.16 -11.73
C LEU A 60 -1.20 -1.88 -12.65
N ASP A 61 -0.15 -1.20 -13.05
CA ASP A 61 0.94 -1.69 -13.89
C ASP A 61 1.86 -2.69 -13.16
N GLY A 62 1.87 -2.63 -11.82
CA GLY A 62 2.55 -3.59 -10.94
C GLY A 62 1.76 -4.87 -10.65
N GLY A 63 0.50 -4.97 -11.07
CA GLY A 63 -0.42 -6.06 -10.74
C GLY A 63 -0.94 -6.86 -11.94
N VAL A 64 -0.36 -6.73 -13.12
CA VAL A 64 -0.82 -7.39 -14.35
C VAL A 64 -0.64 -8.90 -14.28
N ARG A 65 -1.63 -9.69 -14.71
CA ARG A 65 -1.49 -11.14 -14.82
C ARG A 65 -0.38 -11.49 -15.82
N PRO A 66 0.55 -12.42 -15.51
CA PRO A 66 1.62 -12.80 -16.47
C PRO A 66 1.10 -13.22 -17.84
N GLY A 67 -0.01 -13.98 -17.88
CA GLY A 67 -0.65 -14.36 -19.15
C GLY A 67 -1.14 -13.17 -19.96
N THR A 68 -1.66 -12.15 -19.28
CA THR A 68 -2.11 -10.91 -19.93
C THR A 68 -0.93 -10.11 -20.48
N VAL A 69 0.20 -10.05 -19.78
CA VAL A 69 1.43 -9.42 -20.30
C VAL A 69 1.86 -10.11 -21.61
N VAL A 70 1.89 -11.44 -21.64
CA VAL A 70 2.25 -12.21 -22.87
C VAL A 70 1.26 -11.97 -24.00
N ASP A 71 -0.05 -11.97 -23.71
CA ASP A 71 -1.08 -11.73 -24.72
C ASP A 71 -0.97 -10.33 -25.31
N LEU A 72 -0.83 -9.31 -24.46
CA LEU A 72 -0.70 -7.92 -24.88
C LEU A 72 0.59 -7.66 -25.66
N ALA A 73 1.71 -8.27 -25.24
CA ALA A 73 2.97 -8.19 -25.97
C ALA A 73 2.82 -8.74 -27.40
N ARG A 74 2.18 -9.91 -27.53
CA ARG A 74 1.90 -10.50 -28.85
C ARG A 74 0.98 -9.61 -29.70
N ALA A 75 -0.05 -9.03 -29.09
CA ALA A 75 -1.01 -8.18 -29.79
C ALA A 75 -0.40 -6.84 -30.25
N SER A 76 0.50 -6.25 -29.47
CA SER A 76 1.17 -4.98 -29.78
C SER A 76 2.45 -5.13 -30.59
N GLY A 77 2.97 -6.37 -30.75
CA GLY A 77 4.29 -6.60 -31.35
C GLY A 77 5.47 -6.21 -30.43
N TYR A 78 5.25 -6.16 -29.13
CA TYR A 78 6.30 -5.90 -28.16
C TYR A 78 7.19 -7.14 -28.02
N ASP A 79 8.46 -7.02 -28.37
CA ASP A 79 9.44 -8.14 -28.41
C ASP A 79 10.44 -8.13 -27.23
N GLY A 80 10.30 -7.17 -26.31
CA GLY A 80 11.22 -6.98 -25.19
C GLY A 80 10.99 -7.91 -23.99
N LEU A 81 10.01 -8.84 -24.02
CA LEU A 81 9.76 -9.73 -22.87
C LEU A 81 10.92 -10.70 -22.67
N PRO A 82 11.38 -10.88 -21.40
CA PRO A 82 12.44 -11.85 -21.07
C PRO A 82 11.98 -13.30 -21.22
N GLU A 83 10.68 -13.57 -21.07
CA GLU A 83 10.03 -14.88 -21.16
C GLU A 83 8.68 -14.74 -21.84
N THR A 84 8.28 -15.78 -22.60
CA THR A 84 6.97 -15.83 -23.29
C THR A 84 6.02 -16.87 -22.71
N ASP A 85 6.49 -17.71 -21.80
CA ASP A 85 5.68 -18.60 -20.99
C ASP A 85 5.18 -17.84 -19.76
N PRO A 86 3.87 -17.80 -19.46
CA PRO A 86 3.33 -16.98 -18.36
C PRO A 86 3.90 -17.36 -16.97
N ASP A 87 4.09 -18.64 -16.69
CA ASP A 87 4.58 -19.08 -15.37
C ASP A 87 6.05 -18.71 -15.17
N LYS A 88 6.86 -18.85 -16.23
CA LYS A 88 8.26 -18.43 -16.22
C LYS A 88 8.38 -16.91 -16.15
N LEU A 89 7.53 -16.19 -16.87
CA LEU A 89 7.49 -14.72 -16.82
C LEU A 89 7.14 -14.24 -15.42
N GLY A 90 6.13 -14.81 -14.78
CA GLY A 90 5.79 -14.50 -13.39
C GLY A 90 6.93 -14.81 -12.41
N THR A 91 7.69 -15.86 -12.65
CA THR A 91 8.89 -16.18 -11.85
C THR A 91 9.99 -15.16 -12.06
N TRP A 92 10.26 -14.81 -13.33
CA TRP A 92 11.25 -13.80 -13.69
C TRP A 92 10.97 -12.44 -13.02
N PHE A 93 9.70 -11.97 -13.03
CA PHE A 93 9.34 -10.71 -12.37
C PHE A 93 9.66 -10.74 -10.88
N ARG A 94 9.33 -11.83 -10.18
CA ARG A 94 9.62 -11.96 -8.75
C ARG A 94 11.12 -11.96 -8.44
N GLU A 95 11.90 -12.71 -9.23
CA GLU A 95 13.36 -12.81 -9.06
C GLU A 95 14.06 -11.49 -9.38
N ALA A 96 13.61 -10.79 -10.43
CA ALA A 96 14.15 -9.48 -10.80
C ALA A 96 13.81 -8.39 -9.77
N ALA A 97 12.64 -8.47 -9.17
CA ALA A 97 12.19 -7.53 -8.14
C ALA A 97 12.91 -7.75 -6.79
N ASP A 98 13.31 -8.99 -6.47
CA ASP A 98 14.01 -9.34 -5.21
C ASP A 98 15.49 -8.92 -5.27
N SER A 99 15.71 -7.62 -5.39
CA SER A 99 17.04 -7.04 -5.68
C SER A 99 17.66 -6.30 -4.50
N GLY A 100 16.91 -6.05 -3.42
CA GLY A 100 17.35 -5.23 -2.30
C GLY A 100 17.53 -3.74 -2.64
N SER A 101 16.99 -3.27 -3.78
CA SER A 101 17.11 -1.90 -4.27
C SER A 101 15.82 -1.47 -4.96
N LEU A 102 15.29 -0.31 -4.56
CA LEU A 102 14.10 0.28 -5.19
C LEU A 102 14.36 0.59 -6.67
N GLU A 103 15.54 1.10 -7.03
CA GLU A 103 15.86 1.47 -8.42
C GLU A 103 15.82 0.25 -9.34
N ARG A 104 16.41 -0.88 -8.92
CA ARG A 104 16.36 -2.14 -9.70
C ARG A 104 14.96 -2.72 -9.76
N TYR A 105 14.22 -2.64 -8.67
CA TYR A 105 12.83 -3.04 -8.62
C TYR A 105 12.01 -2.29 -9.68
N LEU A 106 12.20 -0.98 -9.81
CA LEU A 106 11.51 -0.14 -10.79
C LEU A 106 11.83 -0.48 -12.26
N GLU A 107 13.00 -1.08 -12.56
CA GLU A 107 13.35 -1.48 -13.92
C GLU A 107 12.38 -2.53 -14.49
N THR A 108 11.76 -3.36 -13.64
CA THR A 108 10.81 -4.40 -14.07
C THR A 108 9.55 -3.84 -14.73
N PHE A 109 9.17 -2.61 -14.40
CA PHE A 109 7.96 -1.97 -14.94
C PHE A 109 8.02 -1.66 -16.43
N SER A 110 9.22 -1.59 -17.02
CA SER A 110 9.37 -1.32 -18.46
C SER A 110 8.56 -2.29 -19.34
N HIS A 111 8.41 -3.55 -18.91
CA HIS A 111 7.68 -4.57 -19.65
C HIS A 111 6.16 -4.44 -19.51
N THR A 112 5.65 -4.18 -18.32
CA THR A 112 4.21 -4.00 -18.09
C THR A 112 3.71 -2.70 -18.69
N VAL A 113 4.44 -1.60 -18.48
CA VAL A 113 4.13 -0.30 -19.09
C VAL A 113 4.20 -0.40 -20.62
N GLY A 114 5.23 -1.08 -21.19
CA GLY A 114 5.41 -1.21 -22.62
C GLY A 114 4.25 -1.90 -23.34
N VAL A 115 3.52 -2.80 -22.68
CA VAL A 115 2.35 -3.48 -23.25
C VAL A 115 1.01 -2.80 -22.93
N MET A 116 0.99 -1.77 -22.06
CA MET A 116 -0.21 -1.05 -21.65
C MET A 116 -0.36 0.30 -22.37
N GLN A 117 -0.23 0.29 -23.71
CA GLN A 117 -0.19 1.51 -24.53
C GLN A 117 -1.45 1.73 -25.38
N THR A 118 -2.49 0.92 -25.20
CA THR A 118 -3.75 1.07 -25.93
C THR A 118 -4.95 1.10 -24.98
N ARG A 119 -6.08 1.67 -25.43
CA ARG A 119 -7.33 1.71 -24.67
C ARG A 119 -7.77 0.30 -24.24
N GLU A 120 -7.70 -0.66 -25.16
CA GLU A 120 -8.12 -2.04 -24.93
C GLU A 120 -7.24 -2.73 -23.88
N ALA A 121 -5.91 -2.51 -23.93
CA ALA A 121 -4.97 -3.05 -22.96
C ALA A 121 -5.24 -2.49 -21.55
N LEU A 122 -5.40 -1.18 -21.43
CA LEU A 122 -5.69 -0.50 -20.17
C LEU A 122 -7.02 -0.96 -19.57
N THR A 123 -8.09 -1.02 -20.41
CA THR A 123 -9.41 -1.49 -19.97
C THR A 123 -9.35 -2.95 -19.51
N ARG A 124 -8.64 -3.83 -20.23
CA ARG A 124 -8.47 -5.23 -19.84
C ARG A 124 -7.73 -5.38 -18.52
N VAL A 125 -6.58 -4.74 -18.39
CA VAL A 125 -5.76 -4.82 -17.18
C VAL A 125 -6.52 -4.30 -15.96
N ALA A 126 -7.22 -3.18 -16.09
CA ALA A 126 -8.02 -2.61 -15.00
C ALA A 126 -9.21 -3.52 -14.61
N ALA A 127 -9.88 -4.16 -15.58
CA ALA A 127 -10.95 -5.11 -15.29
C ALA A 127 -10.43 -6.35 -14.55
N GLU A 128 -9.34 -6.94 -15.05
CA GLU A 128 -8.68 -8.09 -14.42
C GLU A 128 -8.17 -7.76 -13.00
N CYS A 129 -7.66 -6.55 -12.79
CA CYS A 129 -7.25 -6.08 -11.46
C CYS A 129 -8.43 -6.13 -10.46
N ALA A 130 -9.58 -5.56 -10.82
CA ALA A 130 -10.75 -5.56 -9.95
C ALA A 130 -11.30 -6.98 -9.70
N GLU A 131 -11.29 -7.86 -10.71
CA GLU A 131 -11.67 -9.28 -10.56
C GLU A 131 -10.76 -10.01 -9.56
N ASP A 132 -9.44 -9.88 -9.71
CA ASP A 132 -8.45 -10.55 -8.87
C ASP A 132 -8.54 -10.09 -7.41
N LEU A 133 -8.69 -8.79 -7.19
CA LEU A 133 -8.85 -8.22 -5.87
C LEU A 133 -10.15 -8.70 -5.21
N ALA A 134 -11.26 -8.75 -5.96
CA ALA A 134 -12.54 -9.26 -5.44
C ALA A 134 -12.45 -10.75 -5.07
N ALA A 135 -11.80 -11.57 -5.91
CA ALA A 135 -11.58 -12.99 -5.66
C ALA A 135 -10.71 -13.25 -4.41
N ASP A 136 -9.82 -12.31 -4.09
CA ASP A 136 -9.00 -12.32 -2.87
C ASP A 136 -9.71 -11.70 -1.63
N GLY A 137 -11.01 -11.39 -1.73
CA GLY A 137 -11.81 -10.86 -0.61
C GLY A 137 -11.61 -9.36 -0.35
N VAL A 138 -11.02 -8.62 -1.27
CA VAL A 138 -10.95 -7.15 -1.18
C VAL A 138 -12.32 -6.56 -1.51
N VAL A 139 -12.86 -5.77 -0.60
CA VAL A 139 -14.18 -5.14 -0.75
C VAL A 139 -14.10 -3.68 -1.18
N TYR A 140 -12.95 -3.05 -0.96
CA TYR A 140 -12.60 -1.71 -1.41
C TYR A 140 -11.11 -1.62 -1.74
N ALA A 141 -10.78 -1.01 -2.86
CA ALA A 141 -9.39 -0.76 -3.26
C ALA A 141 -9.21 0.66 -3.80
N GLU A 142 -8.03 1.24 -3.53
CA GLU A 142 -7.49 2.41 -4.23
C GLU A 142 -6.29 1.96 -5.04
N VAL A 143 -6.47 1.92 -6.35
CA VAL A 143 -5.44 1.44 -7.29
C VAL A 143 -4.83 2.64 -8.01
N ARG A 144 -3.50 2.71 -7.97
CA ARG A 144 -2.74 3.83 -8.54
C ARG A 144 -2.08 3.46 -9.86
N TYR A 145 -1.88 4.44 -10.72
CA TYR A 145 -1.12 4.35 -11.95
C TYR A 145 -0.71 5.74 -12.42
N ALA A 146 0.35 5.82 -13.23
CA ALA A 146 0.86 7.06 -13.80
C ALA A 146 0.35 7.23 -15.24
N PRO A 147 -0.66 8.06 -15.52
CA PRO A 147 -1.22 8.20 -16.87
C PRO A 147 -0.18 8.61 -17.92
N GLU A 148 0.83 9.38 -17.51
CA GLU A 148 1.91 9.84 -18.37
C GLU A 148 2.80 8.74 -18.94
N LEU A 149 2.76 7.53 -18.36
CA LEU A 149 3.52 6.37 -18.84
C LEU A 149 2.78 5.57 -19.94
N HIS A 150 1.51 5.88 -20.23
CA HIS A 150 0.66 5.12 -21.12
C HIS A 150 0.22 5.90 -22.37
N VAL A 151 1.03 6.89 -22.78
CA VAL A 151 0.73 7.79 -23.91
C VAL A 151 1.61 7.55 -25.15
N GLU A 152 2.57 6.63 -25.07
CA GLU A 152 3.49 6.34 -26.17
C GLU A 152 2.77 5.73 -27.39
N GLY A 153 1.66 5.02 -27.17
CA GLY A 153 0.78 4.48 -28.21
C GLY A 153 -0.14 5.50 -28.86
N GLY A 154 -0.03 6.81 -28.48
CA GLY A 154 -0.80 7.91 -29.06
C GLY A 154 -2.06 8.31 -28.30
N LEU A 155 -2.36 7.67 -27.14
CA LEU A 155 -3.45 8.10 -26.26
C LEU A 155 -3.11 9.45 -25.62
N CYS A 156 -4.13 10.29 -25.42
CA CYS A 156 -3.99 11.44 -24.54
C CYS A 156 -4.26 11.01 -23.06
N LEU A 157 -3.90 11.87 -22.11
CA LEU A 157 -4.05 11.56 -20.69
C LEU A 157 -5.50 11.29 -20.28
N ASP A 158 -6.46 12.02 -20.85
CA ASP A 158 -7.88 11.82 -20.58
C ASP A 158 -8.36 10.44 -21.07
N GLU A 159 -7.94 10.00 -22.26
CA GLU A 159 -8.25 8.68 -22.80
C GLU A 159 -7.69 7.54 -21.96
N VAL A 160 -6.49 7.72 -21.38
CA VAL A 160 -5.90 6.76 -20.42
C VAL A 160 -6.78 6.63 -19.19
N VAL A 161 -7.18 7.75 -18.58
CA VAL A 161 -8.03 7.75 -17.37
C VAL A 161 -9.41 7.14 -17.65
N GLU A 162 -10.00 7.47 -18.79
CA GLU A 162 -11.30 6.90 -19.20
C GLU A 162 -11.23 5.38 -19.41
N ALA A 163 -10.17 4.89 -20.08
CA ALA A 163 -9.98 3.47 -20.32
C ALA A 163 -9.81 2.68 -19.01
N VAL A 164 -9.01 3.17 -18.08
CA VAL A 164 -8.81 2.52 -16.77
C VAL A 164 -10.11 2.52 -15.96
N ASN A 165 -10.81 3.66 -15.88
CA ASN A 165 -12.08 3.74 -15.16
C ASN A 165 -13.19 2.88 -15.79
N GLU A 166 -13.20 2.72 -17.10
CA GLU A 166 -14.08 1.77 -17.80
C GLU A 166 -13.76 0.34 -17.39
N GLY A 167 -12.47 -0.02 -17.37
CA GLY A 167 -12.00 -1.33 -16.95
C GLY A 167 -12.38 -1.64 -15.49
N PHE A 168 -12.17 -0.73 -14.55
CA PHE A 168 -12.57 -0.94 -13.14
C PHE A 168 -14.07 -1.20 -13.03
N ARG A 169 -14.92 -0.40 -13.68
CA ARG A 169 -16.38 -0.64 -13.67
C ARG A 169 -16.76 -2.00 -14.25
N GLU A 170 -16.10 -2.40 -15.32
CA GLU A 170 -16.33 -3.72 -15.95
C GLU A 170 -15.90 -4.86 -15.02
N GLY A 171 -14.72 -4.75 -14.38
CA GLY A 171 -14.24 -5.74 -13.40
C GLY A 171 -15.13 -5.82 -12.15
N GLU A 172 -15.60 -4.69 -11.64
CA GLU A 172 -16.60 -4.65 -10.54
C GLU A 172 -17.91 -5.36 -10.92
N ARG A 173 -18.36 -5.17 -12.18
CA ARG A 173 -19.55 -5.85 -12.71
C ARG A 173 -19.34 -7.35 -12.77
N ARG A 174 -18.22 -7.81 -13.35
CA ARG A 174 -17.87 -9.23 -13.45
C ARG A 174 -17.68 -9.87 -12.08
N ALA A 175 -17.02 -9.19 -11.15
CA ALA A 175 -16.87 -9.65 -9.77
C ALA A 175 -18.24 -9.88 -9.12
N ARG A 176 -19.21 -8.97 -9.33
CA ARG A 176 -20.57 -9.09 -8.80
C ARG A 176 -21.33 -10.26 -9.41
N GLU A 177 -21.19 -10.49 -10.71
CA GLU A 177 -21.78 -11.65 -11.40
C GLU A 177 -21.21 -12.98 -10.90
N ALA A 178 -19.93 -12.98 -10.48
CA ALA A 178 -19.29 -14.12 -9.83
C ALA A 178 -19.63 -14.27 -8.33
N GLY A 179 -20.52 -13.43 -7.78
CA GLY A 179 -20.93 -13.46 -6.38
C GLY A 179 -19.99 -12.71 -5.41
N GLY A 180 -18.97 -12.02 -5.94
CA GLY A 180 -18.08 -11.15 -5.18
C GLY A 180 -18.62 -9.72 -5.07
N ARG A 181 -17.89 -8.89 -4.34
CA ARG A 181 -18.22 -7.47 -4.19
C ARG A 181 -16.93 -6.67 -4.01
N ILE A 182 -16.72 -5.71 -4.89
CA ILE A 182 -15.62 -4.76 -4.76
C ILE A 182 -16.06 -3.39 -5.27
N ARG A 183 -15.48 -2.33 -4.71
CA ARG A 183 -15.46 -0.98 -5.26
C ARG A 183 -14.00 -0.55 -5.42
N VAL A 184 -13.64 0.00 -6.59
CA VAL A 184 -12.29 0.47 -6.89
C VAL A 184 -12.32 1.97 -7.16
N GLY A 185 -11.46 2.72 -6.46
CA GLY A 185 -11.15 4.11 -6.77
C GLY A 185 -9.76 4.22 -7.42
N ALA A 186 -9.62 5.11 -8.38
CA ALA A 186 -8.34 5.39 -9.02
C ALA A 186 -7.56 6.48 -8.25
N LEU A 187 -6.25 6.30 -8.07
CA LEU A 187 -5.32 7.37 -7.73
C LEU A 187 -4.46 7.69 -8.96
N LEU A 188 -4.40 8.96 -9.34
CA LEU A 188 -3.49 9.36 -10.42
C LEU A 188 -2.11 9.68 -9.84
N THR A 189 -1.11 9.00 -10.33
CA THR A 189 0.28 9.15 -9.89
C THR A 189 1.05 10.02 -10.88
N ALA A 190 1.78 11.00 -10.38
CA ALA A 190 2.81 11.68 -11.15
C ALA A 190 4.18 11.09 -10.85
N MET A 191 5.01 10.93 -11.87
CA MET A 191 6.37 10.42 -11.69
C MET A 191 7.26 11.50 -11.09
N ARG A 192 7.86 11.25 -9.92
CA ARG A 192 8.61 12.26 -9.15
C ARG A 192 9.89 12.74 -9.82
N HIS A 193 10.40 12.00 -10.81
CA HIS A 193 11.53 12.44 -11.64
C HIS A 193 11.11 13.29 -12.85
N ALA A 194 9.81 13.31 -13.20
CA ALA A 194 9.24 14.08 -14.30
C ALA A 194 8.76 15.47 -13.83
N ALA A 195 8.47 16.35 -14.78
CA ALA A 195 8.01 17.73 -14.52
C ALA A 195 6.52 17.92 -14.86
N ARG A 196 5.70 16.85 -14.71
CA ARG A 196 4.28 16.85 -15.12
C ARG A 196 3.30 16.81 -13.95
N SER A 197 3.77 16.92 -12.70
CA SER A 197 2.93 16.75 -11.52
C SER A 197 1.73 17.71 -11.46
N GLN A 198 1.91 18.97 -11.90
CA GLN A 198 0.81 19.93 -11.99
C GLN A 198 -0.26 19.48 -12.99
N GLU A 199 0.14 19.03 -14.17
CA GLU A 199 -0.77 18.53 -15.21
C GLU A 199 -1.57 17.30 -14.73
N ILE A 200 -0.89 16.37 -14.05
CA ILE A 200 -1.55 15.16 -13.49
C ILE A 200 -2.47 15.53 -12.32
N ALA A 201 -2.11 16.52 -11.49
CA ALA A 201 -2.99 17.02 -10.43
C ALA A 201 -4.27 17.65 -11.02
N GLU A 202 -4.15 18.48 -12.07
CA GLU A 202 -5.29 19.05 -12.78
C GLU A 202 -6.16 17.96 -13.43
N LEU A 203 -5.55 16.92 -13.99
CA LEU A 203 -6.25 15.75 -14.52
C LEU A 203 -7.03 15.04 -13.42
N ALA A 204 -6.41 14.81 -12.25
CA ALA A 204 -7.07 14.17 -11.12
C ALA A 204 -8.33 14.93 -10.68
N ILE A 205 -8.24 16.26 -10.59
CA ILE A 205 -9.38 17.12 -10.26
C ILE A 205 -10.49 17.03 -11.31
N ARG A 206 -10.15 17.00 -12.62
CA ARG A 206 -11.16 16.83 -13.69
C ARG A 206 -11.97 15.55 -13.58
N TYR A 207 -11.38 14.51 -12.98
CA TYR A 207 -11.99 13.18 -12.86
C TYR A 207 -12.44 12.83 -11.45
N ARG A 208 -12.45 13.79 -10.47
CA ARG A 208 -12.82 13.54 -9.05
C ARG A 208 -14.18 12.86 -8.88
N ASP A 209 -15.17 13.24 -9.69
CA ASP A 209 -16.53 12.66 -9.62
C ASP A 209 -16.76 11.54 -10.66
N ARG A 210 -15.69 11.08 -11.29
CA ARG A 210 -15.71 10.10 -12.38
C ARG A 210 -14.76 8.92 -12.15
N GLY A 211 -14.52 8.56 -10.87
CA GLY A 211 -13.76 7.39 -10.48
C GLY A 211 -12.37 7.67 -9.90
N VAL A 212 -11.83 8.89 -10.07
CA VAL A 212 -10.57 9.30 -9.44
C VAL A 212 -10.85 9.83 -8.04
N VAL A 213 -10.24 9.22 -7.03
CA VAL A 213 -10.48 9.53 -5.61
C VAL A 213 -9.29 10.22 -4.94
N GLY A 214 -8.13 10.25 -5.57
CA GLY A 214 -6.94 10.88 -5.01
C GLY A 214 -5.77 10.99 -6.00
N PHE A 215 -4.69 11.55 -5.48
CA PHE A 215 -3.44 11.77 -6.21
C PHE A 215 -2.26 11.18 -5.44
N ASP A 216 -1.18 10.86 -6.15
CA ASP A 216 0.06 10.33 -5.58
C ASP A 216 1.29 10.83 -6.34
N ILE A 217 2.47 10.74 -5.75
CA ILE A 217 3.75 10.77 -6.47
C ILE A 217 4.55 9.51 -6.16
N ALA A 218 5.12 8.89 -7.19
CA ALA A 218 5.90 7.66 -7.08
C ALA A 218 7.18 7.69 -7.92
N GLY A 219 7.95 6.61 -7.86
CA GLY A 219 9.25 6.44 -8.51
C GLY A 219 10.41 6.57 -7.53
N ALA A 220 11.65 6.60 -8.04
CA ALA A 220 12.87 6.62 -7.23
C ALA A 220 12.84 7.74 -6.18
N GLU A 221 12.91 7.39 -4.89
CA GLU A 221 12.77 8.33 -3.78
C GLU A 221 14.05 9.14 -3.55
N ALA A 222 15.21 8.48 -3.61
CA ALA A 222 16.51 9.12 -3.40
C ALA A 222 16.82 10.11 -4.53
N GLY A 223 17.16 11.34 -4.17
CA GLY A 223 17.47 12.42 -5.13
C GLY A 223 16.26 13.15 -5.73
N PHE A 224 15.04 12.67 -5.47
CA PHE A 224 13.80 13.26 -5.96
C PHE A 224 12.83 13.61 -4.81
N PRO A 225 13.15 14.64 -4.01
CA PRO A 225 12.33 15.00 -2.84
C PRO A 225 10.93 15.46 -3.27
N PRO A 226 9.88 15.18 -2.47
CA PRO A 226 8.51 15.55 -2.82
C PRO A 226 8.32 17.07 -2.95
N THR A 227 9.14 17.86 -2.29
CA THR A 227 9.10 19.32 -2.36
C THR A 227 9.40 19.91 -3.76
N ARG A 228 9.85 19.10 -4.72
CA ARG A 228 9.95 19.52 -6.13
C ARG A 228 8.60 19.70 -6.80
N HIS A 229 7.52 19.23 -6.17
CA HIS A 229 6.15 19.19 -6.69
C HIS A 229 5.18 20.05 -5.86
N LEU A 230 5.68 21.05 -5.12
CA LEU A 230 4.86 21.87 -4.21
C LEU A 230 3.68 22.53 -4.91
N ASP A 231 3.86 23.04 -6.13
CA ASP A 231 2.78 23.69 -6.88
C ASP A 231 1.58 22.76 -7.09
N ALA A 232 1.84 21.48 -7.40
CA ALA A 232 0.80 20.48 -7.56
C ALA A 232 0.09 20.18 -6.22
N PHE A 233 0.83 20.03 -5.12
CA PHE A 233 0.25 19.77 -3.80
C PHE A 233 -0.56 20.97 -3.29
N GLU A 234 -0.06 22.20 -3.46
CA GLU A 234 -0.81 23.41 -3.11
C GLU A 234 -2.09 23.55 -3.93
N TYR A 235 -2.05 23.16 -5.21
CA TYR A 235 -3.24 23.12 -6.06
C TYR A 235 -4.27 22.13 -5.53
N LEU A 236 -3.87 20.88 -5.25
CA LEU A 236 -4.73 19.83 -4.70
C LEU A 236 -5.35 20.24 -3.35
N GLN A 237 -4.57 20.87 -2.46
CA GLN A 237 -5.06 21.38 -1.18
C GLN A 237 -6.14 22.47 -1.37
N ARG A 238 -5.91 23.41 -2.28
CA ARG A 238 -6.91 24.47 -2.60
C ARG A 238 -8.20 23.90 -3.19
N GLU A 239 -8.09 22.77 -3.92
CA GLU A 239 -9.22 22.06 -4.48
C GLU A 239 -9.89 21.10 -3.48
N ASN A 240 -9.40 21.00 -2.25
CA ASN A 240 -9.87 20.05 -1.22
C ASN A 240 -9.83 18.60 -1.72
N PHE A 241 -8.75 18.22 -2.40
CA PHE A 241 -8.57 16.89 -2.96
C PHE A 241 -7.50 16.12 -2.21
N HIS A 242 -7.80 14.87 -1.92
CA HIS A 242 -6.93 14.01 -1.13
C HIS A 242 -5.73 13.50 -1.91
N PHE A 243 -4.60 13.34 -1.22
CA PHE A 243 -3.40 12.74 -1.81
C PHE A 243 -2.55 11.99 -0.80
N THR A 244 -1.84 11.00 -1.29
CA THR A 244 -0.78 10.27 -0.61
C THR A 244 0.56 10.61 -1.25
N ILE A 245 1.65 10.30 -0.57
CA ILE A 245 3.01 10.51 -1.11
C ILE A 245 3.86 9.31 -0.73
N HIS A 246 4.50 8.64 -1.71
CA HIS A 246 5.55 7.67 -1.42
C HIS A 246 6.69 8.38 -0.68
N ALA A 247 6.87 8.05 0.59
CA ALA A 247 7.90 8.65 1.43
C ALA A 247 8.32 7.72 2.57
N GLY A 248 9.62 7.63 2.81
CA GLY A 248 10.17 6.79 3.87
C GLY A 248 10.16 5.30 3.54
N GLU A 249 10.42 4.94 2.30
CA GLU A 249 10.73 3.60 1.84
C GLU A 249 12.25 3.44 1.67
N ALA A 250 12.82 4.02 0.62
CA ALA A 250 14.25 3.99 0.32
C ALA A 250 15.02 5.18 0.91
N PHE A 251 14.34 6.26 1.28
CA PHE A 251 14.92 7.43 1.91
C PHE A 251 14.28 7.65 3.29
N GLY A 252 15.04 8.14 4.25
CA GLY A 252 14.65 8.16 5.66
C GLY A 252 13.68 9.26 6.09
N LEU A 253 13.77 9.63 7.38
CA LEU A 253 12.91 10.63 8.04
C LEU A 253 12.77 11.97 7.30
N PRO A 254 13.81 12.50 6.61
CA PRO A 254 13.65 13.76 5.86
C PRO A 254 12.58 13.70 4.76
N SER A 255 12.42 12.55 4.07
CA SER A 255 11.37 12.37 3.06
C SER A 255 9.98 12.38 3.70
N ILE A 256 9.80 11.64 4.79
CA ILE A 256 8.55 11.63 5.58
C ILE A 256 8.22 13.04 6.07
N TRP A 257 9.21 13.73 6.62
CA TRP A 257 9.03 15.10 7.13
C TRP A 257 8.61 16.07 6.03
N GLN A 258 9.25 16.01 4.84
CA GLN A 258 8.89 16.86 3.72
C GLN A 258 7.47 16.56 3.20
N ALA A 259 7.13 15.28 3.05
CA ALA A 259 5.79 14.87 2.61
C ALA A 259 4.69 15.41 3.53
N LEU A 260 4.93 15.44 4.84
CA LEU A 260 3.95 15.90 5.82
C LEU A 260 3.96 17.42 6.03
N GLN A 261 5.16 18.00 6.27
CA GLN A 261 5.25 19.38 6.76
C GLN A 261 5.27 20.42 5.63
N TRP A 262 5.77 20.04 4.45
CA TRP A 262 5.79 20.92 3.29
C TRP A 262 4.67 20.61 2.30
N CYS A 263 4.47 19.33 2.00
CA CYS A 263 3.51 18.94 0.98
C CYS A 263 2.10 18.73 1.55
N GLY A 264 1.96 18.42 2.85
CA GLY A 264 0.66 18.26 3.51
C GLY A 264 -0.05 16.95 3.17
N ALA A 265 0.69 15.87 2.96
CA ALA A 265 0.12 14.57 2.61
C ALA A 265 -0.91 14.07 3.63
N ASP A 266 -2.04 13.58 3.16
CA ASP A 266 -3.09 12.94 4.00
C ASP A 266 -2.64 11.55 4.49
N ARG A 267 -1.86 10.82 3.67
CA ARG A 267 -1.29 9.51 3.96
C ARG A 267 0.16 9.45 3.45
N LEU A 268 0.89 8.46 3.94
CA LEU A 268 2.23 8.14 3.45
C LEU A 268 2.24 6.78 2.76
N GLY A 269 2.61 6.74 1.50
CA GLY A 269 2.99 5.51 0.81
C GLY A 269 4.22 4.92 1.52
N HIS A 270 4.13 3.69 1.96
CA HIS A 270 5.04 3.00 2.87
C HIS A 270 5.19 3.67 4.24
N GLY A 271 5.99 4.73 4.35
CA GLY A 271 6.30 5.38 5.62
C GLY A 271 7.08 4.48 6.60
N VAL A 272 7.64 3.36 6.11
CA VAL A 272 8.26 2.30 6.93
C VAL A 272 9.45 2.80 7.73
N ARG A 273 10.20 3.77 7.20
CA ARG A 273 11.35 4.39 7.85
C ARG A 273 11.01 5.33 9.01
N ILE A 274 9.72 5.48 9.36
CA ILE A 274 9.33 6.16 10.60
C ILE A 274 9.92 5.45 11.83
N ILE A 275 10.24 4.16 11.69
CA ILE A 275 10.92 3.37 12.71
C ILE A 275 12.26 3.98 13.15
N ASP A 276 12.94 4.73 12.28
CA ASP A 276 14.23 5.37 12.57
C ASP A 276 14.11 6.51 13.59
N ASP A 277 12.89 6.99 13.88
CA ASP A 277 12.58 7.98 14.94
C ASP A 277 11.99 7.31 16.22
N ILE A 278 12.14 5.98 16.34
CA ILE A 278 11.65 5.18 17.47
C ILE A 278 12.83 4.41 18.08
N GLN A 279 13.00 4.54 19.40
CA GLN A 279 14.03 3.80 20.13
C GLN A 279 13.37 2.77 21.05
N VAL A 280 13.92 1.57 21.04
CA VAL A 280 13.54 0.49 21.95
C VAL A 280 14.77 0.18 22.82
N ALA A 281 14.67 0.40 24.12
CA ALA A 281 15.72 0.10 25.09
C ALA A 281 15.75 -1.41 25.41
N ASP A 282 16.85 -1.88 26.01
CA ASP A 282 17.04 -3.29 26.37
C ASP A 282 15.98 -3.81 27.37
N ASP A 283 15.41 -2.94 28.18
CA ASP A 283 14.33 -3.25 29.11
C ASP A 283 12.94 -3.27 28.47
N GLY A 284 12.86 -3.07 27.14
CA GLY A 284 11.61 -3.00 26.38
C GLY A 284 10.92 -1.64 26.42
N THR A 285 11.49 -0.64 27.10
CA THR A 285 10.95 0.73 27.09
C THR A 285 11.05 1.33 25.69
N VAL A 286 9.94 1.90 25.20
CA VAL A 286 9.89 2.54 23.89
C VAL A 286 9.79 4.05 24.02
N SER A 287 10.66 4.77 23.31
CA SER A 287 10.61 6.22 23.19
C SER A 287 10.44 6.64 21.73
N LEU A 288 9.53 7.57 21.48
CA LEU A 288 9.26 8.12 20.15
C LEU A 288 9.92 9.49 20.01
N GLY A 289 10.57 9.70 18.88
CA GLY A 289 11.02 11.01 18.48
C GLY A 289 9.86 11.93 18.08
N ARG A 290 10.17 13.17 17.75
CA ARG A 290 9.15 14.20 17.48
C ARG A 290 8.29 13.88 16.27
N LEU A 291 8.89 13.34 15.21
CA LEU A 291 8.15 13.02 13.98
C LEU A 291 7.25 11.80 14.19
N ALA A 292 7.77 10.74 14.84
CA ALA A 292 6.99 9.56 15.17
C ALA A 292 5.80 9.89 16.09
N ASN A 293 6.00 10.72 17.12
CA ASN A 293 4.90 11.21 17.94
C ASN A 293 3.87 11.98 17.11
N TYR A 294 4.31 12.90 16.26
CA TYR A 294 3.40 13.68 15.42
C TYR A 294 2.56 12.77 14.49
N VAL A 295 3.20 11.81 13.81
CA VAL A 295 2.51 10.85 12.92
C VAL A 295 1.48 10.03 13.70
N ARG A 296 1.85 9.53 14.89
CA ARG A 296 0.93 8.75 15.74
C ARG A 296 -0.25 9.59 16.24
N ASP A 297 0.02 10.77 16.79
CA ASP A 297 -0.99 11.62 17.43
C ASP A 297 -1.97 12.21 16.41
N LYS A 298 -1.48 12.59 15.23
CA LYS A 298 -2.32 13.00 14.10
C LYS A 298 -3.04 11.84 13.41
N ARG A 299 -2.72 10.60 13.77
CA ARG A 299 -3.30 9.41 13.14
C ARG A 299 -3.05 9.36 11.64
N ILE A 300 -1.89 9.83 11.19
CA ILE A 300 -1.51 9.79 9.77
C ILE A 300 -1.36 8.33 9.35
N PRO A 301 -2.06 7.88 8.31
CA PRO A 301 -1.99 6.51 7.86
C PRO A 301 -0.65 6.22 7.16
N LEU A 302 -0.08 5.04 7.47
CA LEU A 302 1.10 4.49 6.83
C LEU A 302 0.65 3.30 5.99
N GLU A 303 0.87 3.37 4.68
CA GLU A 303 0.47 2.34 3.71
C GLU A 303 1.58 1.28 3.61
N MET A 304 1.70 0.41 4.63
CA MET A 304 2.75 -0.61 4.68
C MET A 304 2.52 -1.69 3.62
N CYS A 305 3.60 -2.09 2.96
CA CYS A 305 3.63 -3.11 1.91
C CYS A 305 4.66 -4.18 2.27
N PRO A 306 4.33 -5.14 3.15
CA PRO A 306 5.34 -5.99 3.79
C PRO A 306 6.25 -6.73 2.82
N THR A 307 5.70 -7.43 1.82
CA THR A 307 6.53 -8.18 0.86
C THR A 307 7.42 -7.24 0.04
N SER A 308 6.89 -6.14 -0.49
CA SER A 308 7.66 -5.15 -1.23
C SER A 308 8.76 -4.52 -0.38
N ASN A 309 8.47 -4.22 0.89
CA ASN A 309 9.47 -3.66 1.82
C ASN A 309 10.64 -4.61 2.10
N LEU A 310 10.43 -5.92 2.01
CA LEU A 310 11.53 -6.89 2.04
C LEU A 310 12.35 -6.84 0.74
N GLN A 311 11.70 -6.82 -0.41
CA GLN A 311 12.34 -6.82 -1.72
C GLN A 311 13.17 -5.56 -1.99
N THR A 312 12.70 -4.41 -1.52
CA THR A 312 13.40 -3.12 -1.63
C THR A 312 14.44 -2.91 -0.53
N GLY A 313 14.57 -3.85 0.42
CA GLY A 313 15.53 -3.78 1.52
C GLY A 313 15.14 -2.82 2.65
N ALA A 314 13.88 -2.37 2.69
CA ALA A 314 13.38 -1.53 3.78
C ALA A 314 13.16 -2.30 5.09
N ALA A 315 12.99 -3.62 5.01
CA ALA A 315 12.96 -4.55 6.14
C ALA A 315 13.70 -5.84 5.81
N ALA A 316 14.33 -6.49 6.81
CA ALA A 316 15.16 -7.68 6.59
C ALA A 316 14.32 -8.98 6.56
N SER A 317 13.21 -9.02 7.27
CA SER A 317 12.28 -10.16 7.31
C SER A 317 10.89 -9.71 7.77
N TYR A 318 9.88 -10.56 7.57
CA TYR A 318 8.54 -10.27 8.11
C TYR A 318 8.55 -10.13 9.64
N ALA A 319 9.32 -10.96 10.35
CA ALA A 319 9.40 -10.91 11.82
C ALA A 319 10.04 -9.61 12.34
N GLU A 320 10.92 -9.01 11.55
CA GLU A 320 11.57 -7.73 11.87
C GLU A 320 10.89 -6.53 11.21
N HIS A 321 9.82 -6.76 10.46
CA HIS A 321 9.12 -5.68 9.78
C HIS A 321 8.54 -4.67 10.78
N PRO A 322 8.77 -3.37 10.61
CA PRO A 322 8.31 -2.32 11.53
C PRO A 322 6.81 -2.33 11.84
N ILE A 323 5.98 -2.90 10.95
CA ILE A 323 4.52 -2.99 11.13
C ILE A 323 4.14 -3.64 12.47
N GLY A 324 4.93 -4.63 12.94
CA GLY A 324 4.70 -5.31 14.22
C GLY A 324 4.79 -4.35 15.41
N LEU A 325 5.85 -3.54 15.47
CA LEU A 325 6.04 -2.54 16.52
C LEU A 325 5.02 -1.39 16.38
N LEU A 326 4.83 -0.87 15.18
CA LEU A 326 3.91 0.23 14.91
C LEU A 326 2.45 -0.13 15.23
N ARG A 327 2.04 -1.40 14.98
CA ARG A 327 0.73 -1.93 15.40
C ARG A 327 0.58 -1.88 16.94
N ARG A 328 1.60 -2.33 17.68
CA ARG A 328 1.61 -2.30 19.16
C ARG A 328 1.55 -0.89 19.72
N LEU A 329 2.25 0.05 19.08
CA LEU A 329 2.26 1.46 19.46
C LEU A 329 1.01 2.22 18.99
N HIS A 330 0.04 1.53 18.40
CA HIS A 330 -1.21 2.12 17.91
C HIS A 330 -1.03 3.18 16.82
N PHE A 331 0.01 3.11 15.99
CA PHE A 331 0.06 3.89 14.75
C PHE A 331 -1.11 3.48 13.84
N ARG A 332 -1.52 4.37 12.95
CA ARG A 332 -2.51 4.02 11.93
C ARG A 332 -1.79 3.37 10.76
N VAL A 333 -1.57 2.06 10.84
CA VAL A 333 -0.94 1.28 9.78
C VAL A 333 -1.99 0.49 9.00
N THR A 334 -1.76 0.33 7.70
CA THR A 334 -2.57 -0.50 6.80
C THR A 334 -1.68 -1.54 6.13
N VAL A 335 -2.25 -2.64 5.67
CA VAL A 335 -1.58 -3.72 4.94
C VAL A 335 -1.93 -3.59 3.48
N ASN A 336 -0.95 -3.65 2.59
CA ASN A 336 -1.13 -3.45 1.16
C ASN A 336 -0.18 -4.33 0.35
N THR A 337 -0.45 -4.47 -0.94
CA THR A 337 0.28 -5.34 -1.88
C THR A 337 1.39 -4.63 -2.64
N ASP A 338 1.29 -3.31 -2.83
CA ASP A 338 2.14 -2.52 -3.70
C ASP A 338 2.08 -3.01 -5.16
N ASN A 339 2.86 -4.05 -5.52
CA ASN A 339 2.97 -4.55 -6.88
C ASN A 339 2.78 -6.07 -6.91
N ARG A 340 1.55 -6.52 -7.16
CA ARG A 340 1.17 -7.95 -7.04
C ARG A 340 1.97 -8.87 -7.94
N LEU A 341 2.29 -8.45 -9.17
CA LEU A 341 3.12 -9.24 -10.10
C LEU A 341 4.57 -9.29 -9.62
N MET A 342 5.20 -8.14 -9.39
CA MET A 342 6.61 -8.03 -9.01
C MET A 342 6.87 -8.69 -7.64
N SER A 343 5.98 -8.50 -6.69
CA SER A 343 6.12 -9.10 -5.36
C SER A 343 5.57 -10.53 -5.28
N GLY A 344 4.88 -10.99 -6.33
CA GLY A 344 4.24 -12.30 -6.35
C GLY A 344 3.27 -12.47 -5.19
N THR A 345 2.53 -11.43 -4.83
CA THR A 345 1.72 -11.37 -3.62
C THR A 345 0.23 -11.09 -3.89
N THR A 346 -0.58 -11.29 -2.87
CA THR A 346 -2.00 -10.90 -2.79
C THR A 346 -2.26 -10.38 -1.37
N MET A 347 -3.39 -9.73 -1.14
CA MET A 347 -3.76 -9.30 0.21
C MET A 347 -3.87 -10.47 1.20
N SER A 348 -4.36 -11.61 0.73
CA SER A 348 -4.41 -12.83 1.55
C SER A 348 -3.02 -13.34 1.89
N ARG A 349 -2.06 -13.27 0.97
CA ARG A 349 -0.68 -13.63 1.25
C ARG A 349 -0.03 -12.67 2.23
N GLU A 350 -0.17 -11.36 2.04
CA GLU A 350 0.36 -10.37 2.99
C GLU A 350 -0.15 -10.64 4.42
N PHE A 351 -1.46 -10.88 4.59
CA PHE A 351 -1.99 -11.23 5.90
C PHE A 351 -1.49 -12.57 6.42
N SER A 352 -1.33 -13.59 5.56
CA SER A 352 -0.80 -14.88 5.96
C SER A 352 0.62 -14.80 6.49
N GLU A 353 1.49 -14.04 5.83
CA GLU A 353 2.86 -13.81 6.27
C GLU A 353 2.90 -13.05 7.62
N LEU A 354 2.04 -12.03 7.79
CA LEU A 354 1.95 -11.30 9.05
C LEU A 354 1.35 -12.14 10.18
N VAL A 355 0.39 -13.01 9.89
CA VAL A 355 -0.14 -13.99 10.84
C VAL A 355 0.96 -14.95 11.29
N ALA A 356 1.76 -15.47 10.36
CA ALA A 356 2.88 -16.35 10.67
C ALA A 356 3.97 -15.64 11.49
N ALA A 357 4.31 -14.39 11.14
CA ALA A 357 5.37 -13.64 11.78
C ALA A 357 5.01 -13.11 13.20
N PHE A 358 3.76 -12.69 13.40
CA PHE A 358 3.35 -11.96 14.60
C PHE A 358 2.25 -12.65 15.40
N GLY A 359 1.73 -13.79 14.95
CA GLY A 359 0.61 -14.48 15.61
C GLY A 359 -0.70 -13.67 15.54
N TYR A 360 -0.91 -12.89 14.49
CA TYR A 360 -2.12 -12.08 14.35
C TYR A 360 -3.37 -12.94 14.22
N THR A 361 -4.45 -12.45 14.78
CA THR A 361 -5.78 -13.06 14.83
C THR A 361 -6.74 -12.39 13.84
N LEU A 362 -7.96 -12.89 13.72
CA LEU A 362 -9.04 -12.20 12.98
C LEU A 362 -9.35 -10.81 13.56
N ASP A 363 -9.10 -10.57 14.85
CA ASP A 363 -9.27 -9.25 15.46
C ASP A 363 -8.20 -8.27 14.97
N ASP A 364 -6.96 -8.72 14.83
CA ASP A 364 -5.88 -7.91 14.27
C ASP A 364 -6.13 -7.61 12.79
N MET A 365 -6.54 -8.60 12.00
CA MET A 365 -6.89 -8.41 10.60
C MET A 365 -8.04 -7.39 10.45
N GLN A 366 -9.09 -7.52 11.27
CA GLN A 366 -10.19 -6.55 11.31
C GLN A 366 -9.71 -5.15 11.68
N TRP A 367 -8.78 -5.05 12.62
CA TRP A 367 -8.21 -3.77 13.02
C TRP A 367 -7.47 -3.07 11.86
N PHE A 368 -6.62 -3.80 11.11
CA PHE A 368 -5.95 -3.28 9.91
C PHE A 368 -6.96 -2.86 8.86
N THR A 369 -7.94 -3.70 8.56
CA THR A 369 -8.98 -3.43 7.55
C THR A 369 -9.82 -2.20 7.89
N VAL A 370 -10.22 -2.05 9.16
CA VAL A 370 -10.98 -0.87 9.63
C VAL A 370 -10.12 0.39 9.58
N ASN A 371 -8.82 0.31 9.93
CA ASN A 371 -7.91 1.45 9.78
C ASN A 371 -7.74 1.85 8.30
N ALA A 372 -7.60 0.87 7.40
CA ALA A 372 -7.54 1.14 5.97
C ALA A 372 -8.83 1.83 5.49
N MET A 373 -10.02 1.30 5.82
CA MET A 373 -11.28 1.90 5.41
C MET A 373 -11.47 3.32 5.95
N LYS A 374 -11.08 3.58 7.20
CA LYS A 374 -11.10 4.93 7.80
C LYS A 374 -10.14 5.91 7.12
N SER A 375 -9.18 5.41 6.39
CA SER A 375 -8.13 6.19 5.71
C SER A 375 -8.37 6.33 4.21
N ALA A 376 -9.39 5.66 3.66
CA ALA A 376 -9.77 5.72 2.25
C ALA A 376 -10.21 7.13 1.84
N PHE A 377 -9.99 7.49 0.57
CA PHE A 377 -10.28 8.81 0.00
C PHE A 377 -11.71 8.92 -0.57
N ILE A 378 -12.64 8.15 -0.04
CA ILE A 378 -14.06 8.29 -0.33
C ILE A 378 -14.78 9.02 0.80
N PRO A 379 -16.01 9.55 0.57
CA PRO A 379 -16.76 10.28 1.57
C PRO A 379 -16.94 9.53 2.89
N PHE A 380 -17.02 10.30 4.00
CA PHE A 380 -17.11 9.75 5.35
C PHE A 380 -18.25 8.75 5.51
N ASP A 381 -19.45 9.09 5.00
CA ASP A 381 -20.64 8.26 5.16
C ASP A 381 -20.49 6.92 4.40
N GLU A 382 -19.82 6.93 3.25
CA GLU A 382 -19.53 5.72 2.50
C GLU A 382 -18.53 4.83 3.23
N ARG A 383 -17.47 5.42 3.81
CA ARG A 383 -16.52 4.68 4.66
C ARG A 383 -17.22 4.04 5.86
N LEU A 384 -18.13 4.78 6.48
CA LEU A 384 -18.88 4.30 7.63
C LEU A 384 -19.82 3.15 7.26
N ALA A 385 -20.53 3.27 6.14
CA ALA A 385 -21.38 2.20 5.61
C ALA A 385 -20.54 0.93 5.31
N MET A 386 -19.40 1.05 4.61
CA MET A 386 -18.52 -0.09 4.37
C MET A 386 -18.05 -0.77 5.66
N ILE A 387 -17.69 0.01 6.69
CA ILE A 387 -17.28 -0.54 7.99
C ILE A 387 -18.43 -1.30 8.67
N ASN A 388 -19.64 -0.72 8.70
CA ASN A 388 -20.74 -1.27 9.50
C ASN A 388 -21.51 -2.37 8.77
N ASP A 389 -21.67 -2.26 7.45
CA ASP A 389 -22.54 -3.14 6.66
C ASP A 389 -21.78 -4.26 5.95
N VAL A 390 -20.45 -4.14 5.80
CA VAL A 390 -19.62 -5.12 5.08
C VAL A 390 -18.51 -5.68 5.97
N ILE A 391 -17.62 -4.82 6.49
CA ILE A 391 -16.39 -5.27 7.15
C ILE A 391 -16.72 -5.94 8.50
N LYS A 392 -17.41 -5.25 9.41
CA LYS A 392 -17.73 -5.79 10.73
C LYS A 392 -18.59 -7.07 10.66
N PRO A 393 -19.68 -7.13 9.85
CA PRO A 393 -20.45 -8.35 9.70
C PRO A 393 -19.62 -9.53 9.16
N GLY A 394 -18.80 -9.32 8.12
CA GLY A 394 -17.98 -10.40 7.57
C GLY A 394 -16.98 -10.97 8.59
N TYR A 395 -16.32 -10.12 9.38
CA TYR A 395 -15.46 -10.62 10.47
C TYR A 395 -16.24 -11.29 11.60
N SER A 396 -17.44 -10.82 11.93
CA SER A 396 -18.29 -11.43 12.95
C SER A 396 -18.72 -12.84 12.54
N GLU A 397 -19.08 -13.05 11.28
CA GLU A 397 -19.41 -14.36 10.71
C GLU A 397 -18.22 -15.32 10.81
N LEU A 398 -17.03 -14.93 10.38
CA LEU A 398 -15.83 -15.75 10.46
C LEU A 398 -15.46 -16.15 11.91
N LYS A 399 -15.63 -15.24 12.86
CA LYS A 399 -15.40 -15.50 14.29
C LYS A 399 -16.43 -16.47 14.87
N ALA A 400 -17.70 -16.35 14.46
CA ALA A 400 -18.77 -17.28 14.88
C ALA A 400 -18.53 -18.69 14.34
N GLU A 401 -18.15 -18.85 13.07
CA GLU A 401 -17.77 -20.15 12.48
C GLU A 401 -16.63 -20.81 13.26
N TRP A 402 -15.64 -20.02 13.66
CA TRP A 402 -14.52 -20.52 14.43
C TRP A 402 -14.95 -21.04 15.81
N LEU A 403 -15.75 -20.28 16.56
CA LEU A 403 -16.29 -20.69 17.86
C LEU A 403 -17.09 -21.99 17.75
N PHE A 404 -17.92 -22.09 16.71
CA PHE A 404 -18.72 -23.34 16.48
C PHE A 404 -17.83 -24.55 16.24
N ARG A 405 -16.75 -24.45 15.47
CA ARG A 405 -15.80 -25.54 15.23
C ARG A 405 -15.08 -25.98 16.51
N GLN A 406 -14.72 -25.05 17.38
CA GLN A 406 -14.07 -25.34 18.67
C GLN A 406 -15.01 -26.12 19.60
N THR A 407 -16.27 -25.72 19.70
CA THR A 407 -17.26 -26.43 20.52
C THR A 407 -17.55 -27.81 19.98
N ALA A 408 -17.65 -27.97 18.65
CA ALA A 408 -17.85 -29.30 18.04
C ALA A 408 -16.65 -30.24 18.29
N ALA A 409 -15.42 -29.72 18.15
CA ALA A 409 -14.20 -30.50 18.42
C ALA A 409 -14.10 -30.94 19.91
N ALA A 410 -14.43 -30.02 20.83
CA ALA A 410 -14.43 -30.33 22.27
C ALA A 410 -15.47 -31.43 22.64
N THR A 411 -16.63 -31.42 21.98
CA THR A 411 -17.69 -32.41 22.21
C THR A 411 -17.27 -33.78 21.68
N THR A 412 -16.56 -33.85 20.56
CA THR A 412 -16.08 -35.12 19.98
C THR A 412 -15.00 -35.77 20.87
N VAL A 413 -14.08 -34.98 21.44
CA VAL A 413 -13.04 -35.48 22.35
C VAL A 413 -13.65 -35.99 23.65
N ALA A 414 -14.73 -35.37 24.16
CA ALA A 414 -15.42 -35.82 25.38
C ALA A 414 -16.20 -37.12 25.18
N SER A 415 -16.64 -37.44 23.95
CA SER A 415 -17.36 -38.67 23.64
C SER A 415 -16.45 -39.91 23.46
N ASP A 416 -15.16 -39.70 23.19
CA ASP A 416 -14.18 -40.79 22.98
C ASP A 416 -13.39 -41.16 24.24
N SER A 417 -13.73 -40.63 25.41
CA SER A 417 -13.16 -41.05 26.67
C SER A 417 -13.77 -42.42 27.06
N PRO A 418 -12.98 -43.49 27.29
CA PRO A 418 -13.52 -44.78 27.72
C PRO A 418 -14.21 -44.65 29.10
N PRO A 419 -15.28 -45.39 29.35
CA PRO A 419 -15.91 -45.36 30.65
C PRO A 419 -14.91 -45.82 31.74
N GLU A 420 -14.79 -45.02 32.80
CA GLU A 420 -14.04 -45.42 33.97
C GLU A 420 -14.61 -46.76 34.50
N GLU A 421 -13.80 -47.84 34.41
CA GLU A 421 -14.10 -49.09 35.05
C GLU A 421 -14.08 -48.91 36.58
N GLY A 422 -15.27 -48.98 37.19
CA GLY A 422 -15.48 -48.99 38.63
C GLY A 422 -15.29 -50.37 39.24
#